data_668c326f17ef1196dc183d8d99bbe650
#
_entry.id   668c326f17ef1196dc183d8d99bbe650
#
_cell.length_a   1.000
_cell.length_b   1.000
_cell.length_c   1.000
_cell.angle_alpha   90.00
_cell.angle_beta   90.00
_cell.angle_gamma   90.00
#
_symmetry.space_group_name_H-M   'P 1'
#
loop_
_entity.id
_entity.type
_entity.pdbx_description
1 polymer ?
#
loop_
_entity_poly.entity_id
_entity_poly.type
_entity_poly.pdbx_seq_one_letter_code
_entity_poly.pdbx_strand_id
1 'polypeptide(L)'
;MLELENGESRDEGERVRLEALRRGQGSNCLQGGCAGKEGSVSIGLAVLIVLMTVAALCFHLWQASRATALMAADRPPEKPPEPLSNFELPRGYCFHPGHTWMAEQGRESARVGIDSLAAHLIGKAQRITVIREQRWVRQGQKLMAVTGDAETVELLSPLEGVVATINPEVLKDPELALRDPYGEGWVCIIKSPEMEINRRNLLQGSLAASWMQNSMQRLKTMLADPALAQDGGVPQSGLLSRLGPEMRKRLVSEFFLT
;
A
#
# COMPACT_ATOMS: atom_id res chain seq x y z
N MET A 1 -35.77 41.76 -21.44
CA MET A 1 -35.59 42.77 -22.48
C MET A 1 -34.07 43.03 -22.55
N LEU A 2 -33.51 42.76 -23.73
CA LEU A 2 -32.13 42.93 -24.21
C LEU A 2 -31.20 41.73 -23.98
N GLU A 3 -31.46 40.75 -24.81
CA GLU A 3 -30.52 39.86 -25.48
C GLU A 3 -29.87 40.57 -26.69
N LEU A 4 -28.78 39.95 -27.15
CA LEU A 4 -28.18 40.09 -28.50
C LEU A 4 -27.26 41.31 -28.70
N GLU A 5 -25.97 40.99 -28.62
CA GLU A 5 -24.92 41.49 -29.53
C GLU A 5 -23.55 40.91 -29.08
N ASN A 6 -23.09 39.86 -29.74
CA ASN A 6 -21.68 39.49 -29.87
C ASN A 6 -21.51 38.18 -30.69
N GLY A 7 -22.06 38.19 -31.89
CA GLY A 7 -21.98 37.06 -32.83
C GLY A 7 -21.36 37.38 -34.20
N GLU A 8 -20.89 38.61 -34.46
CA GLU A 8 -20.57 39.02 -35.85
C GLU A 8 -19.11 39.39 -36.12
N SER A 9 -18.23 39.31 -35.11
CA SER A 9 -16.84 39.75 -35.30
C SER A 9 -15.83 38.64 -35.58
N ARG A 10 -16.20 37.39 -35.72
CA ARG A 10 -15.27 36.28 -35.96
C ARG A 10 -15.24 35.74 -37.39
N ASP A 11 -16.20 36.05 -38.21
CA ASP A 11 -16.34 35.50 -39.57
C ASP A 11 -15.63 36.34 -40.62
N GLU A 12 -15.32 37.63 -40.41
CA GLU A 12 -14.62 38.48 -41.36
C GLU A 12 -13.09 38.26 -41.35
N GLY A 13 -12.50 37.86 -40.23
CA GLY A 13 -11.05 37.64 -40.14
C GLY A 13 -10.55 36.39 -40.89
N GLU A 14 -11.40 35.40 -41.04
CA GLU A 14 -11.04 34.12 -41.66
C GLU A 14 -11.24 34.15 -43.20
N ARG A 15 -12.15 34.95 -43.71
CA ARG A 15 -12.37 35.15 -45.16
C ARG A 15 -11.25 35.91 -45.82
N VAL A 16 -10.65 36.91 -45.16
CA VAL A 16 -9.53 37.70 -45.68
C VAL A 16 -8.26 36.85 -45.77
N ARG A 17 -8.09 35.86 -44.93
CA ARG A 17 -6.91 34.99 -44.94
C ARG A 17 -6.94 33.91 -46.02
N LEU A 18 -8.12 33.52 -46.48
CA LEU A 18 -8.28 32.54 -47.57
C LEU A 18 -8.21 33.16 -48.94
N GLU A 19 -8.48 34.44 -49.11
CA GLU A 19 -8.30 35.14 -50.41
C GLU A 19 -6.83 35.50 -50.70
N ALA A 20 -5.99 35.69 -49.67
CA ALA A 20 -4.58 35.97 -49.83
C ALA A 20 -3.78 34.75 -50.35
N LEU A 21 -4.26 33.53 -50.09
CA LEU A 21 -3.59 32.29 -50.52
C LEU A 21 -3.96 31.85 -51.95
N ARG A 22 -4.95 32.51 -52.59
CA ARG A 22 -5.40 32.16 -53.96
C ARG A 22 -4.78 32.99 -55.09
N ARG A 23 -4.02 34.04 -54.76
CA ARG A 23 -3.40 34.96 -55.78
C ARG A 23 -1.92 34.72 -56.03
N GLY A 24 -1.34 33.61 -55.58
CA GLY A 24 0.09 33.33 -55.72
C GLY A 24 0.46 32.22 -56.73
N GLN A 25 -0.42 31.87 -57.67
CA GLN A 25 -0.05 30.93 -58.72
C GLN A 25 -0.32 31.51 -60.10
N GLY A 26 0.72 32.08 -60.72
CA GLY A 26 0.67 32.53 -62.06
C GLY A 26 2.09 32.71 -62.63
N SER A 27 2.49 31.72 -63.40
CA SER A 27 3.41 31.76 -64.56
C SER A 27 4.85 32.30 -64.41
N ASN A 28 5.83 31.41 -64.60
CA ASN A 28 6.71 31.58 -65.75
C ASN A 28 7.49 30.29 -66.07
N CYS A 29 7.34 29.85 -67.34
CA CYS A 29 8.27 28.98 -68.03
C CYS A 29 9.57 29.71 -68.30
N LEU A 30 10.72 29.03 -68.32
CA LEU A 30 11.66 28.83 -69.41
C LEU A 30 12.98 28.22 -68.96
N GLN A 31 13.22 27.04 -69.52
CA GLN A 31 14.49 26.48 -69.99
C GLN A 31 15.80 26.77 -69.26
N GLY A 32 16.47 25.72 -68.87
CA GLY A 32 17.90 25.72 -68.57
C GLY A 32 18.30 24.36 -67.93
N GLY A 33 18.67 23.40 -68.78
CA GLY A 33 19.14 22.09 -68.33
C GLY A 33 20.44 22.16 -67.53
N CYS A 34 20.49 21.50 -66.43
CA CYS A 34 21.73 21.00 -65.85
C CYS A 34 21.40 19.61 -65.22
N ALA A 35 22.02 18.62 -65.83
CA ALA A 35 21.99 17.24 -65.31
C ALA A 35 22.58 17.20 -63.89
N GLY A 36 21.71 17.28 -62.87
CA GLY A 36 22.03 16.91 -61.51
C GLY A 36 21.92 15.39 -61.41
N LYS A 37 23.03 14.71 -61.23
CA LYS A 37 23.09 13.31 -60.79
C LYS A 37 22.21 13.14 -59.58
N GLU A 38 21.03 12.61 -59.77
CA GLU A 38 20.28 11.97 -58.67
C GLU A 38 21.14 10.82 -58.19
N GLY A 39 21.77 11.02 -57.02
CA GLY A 39 22.47 9.98 -56.32
C GLY A 39 21.44 8.91 -55.93
N SER A 40 21.29 7.92 -56.81
CA SER A 40 20.61 6.67 -56.49
C SER A 40 21.33 6.10 -55.28
N VAL A 41 20.84 6.46 -54.08
CA VAL A 41 21.23 5.75 -52.86
C VAL A 41 20.80 4.31 -53.08
N SER A 42 21.77 3.43 -53.39
CA SER A 42 21.44 2.05 -53.69
C SER A 42 20.61 1.48 -52.52
N ILE A 43 19.55 0.77 -52.84
CA ILE A 43 18.65 0.13 -51.85
C ILE A 43 19.49 -0.59 -50.78
N GLY A 44 20.65 -1.15 -51.17
CA GLY A 44 21.60 -1.74 -50.23
C GLY A 44 22.17 -0.79 -49.19
N LEU A 45 22.45 0.46 -49.51
CA LEU A 45 22.95 1.46 -48.56
C LEU A 45 21.86 1.87 -47.58
N ALA A 46 20.61 2.04 -48.05
CA ALA A 46 19.47 2.33 -47.19
C ALA A 46 19.19 1.18 -46.20
N VAL A 47 19.21 -0.08 -46.66
CA VAL A 47 19.06 -1.25 -45.81
C VAL A 47 20.20 -1.33 -44.77
N LEU A 48 21.43 -1.05 -45.18
CA LEU A 48 22.57 -1.06 -44.26
C LEU A 48 22.42 0.00 -43.15
N ILE A 49 21.95 1.19 -43.48
CA ILE A 49 21.71 2.26 -42.50
C ILE A 49 20.62 1.80 -41.49
N VAL A 50 19.52 1.21 -41.99
CA VAL A 50 18.45 0.71 -41.14
C VAL A 50 18.96 -0.40 -40.22
N LEU A 51 19.74 -1.36 -40.71
CA LEU A 51 20.32 -2.41 -39.88
C LEU A 51 21.28 -1.85 -38.81
N MET A 52 22.10 -0.87 -39.19
CA MET A 52 23.00 -0.24 -38.21
C MET A 52 22.25 0.53 -37.13
N THR A 53 21.17 1.23 -37.49
CA THR A 53 20.34 1.95 -36.49
C THR A 53 19.62 0.99 -35.55
N VAL A 54 19.09 -0.11 -36.07
CA VAL A 54 18.45 -1.15 -35.27
C VAL A 54 19.48 -1.83 -34.33
N ALA A 55 20.66 -2.15 -34.85
CA ALA A 55 21.74 -2.72 -34.03
C ALA A 55 22.21 -1.75 -32.93
N ALA A 56 22.34 -0.48 -33.22
CA ALA A 56 22.68 0.54 -32.22
C ALA A 56 21.58 0.68 -31.17
N LEU A 57 20.31 0.68 -31.58
CA LEU A 57 19.18 0.71 -30.63
C LEU A 57 19.16 -0.52 -29.72
N CYS A 58 19.32 -1.73 -30.29
CA CYS A 58 19.41 -2.96 -29.50
C CYS A 58 20.59 -2.93 -28.53
N PHE A 59 21.75 -2.41 -28.98
CA PHE A 59 22.92 -2.26 -28.11
C PHE A 59 22.69 -1.29 -26.96
N HIS A 60 22.01 -0.15 -27.21
CA HIS A 60 21.64 0.81 -26.18
C HIS A 60 20.64 0.23 -25.17
N LEU A 61 19.64 -0.51 -25.67
CA LEU A 61 18.67 -1.19 -24.78
C LEU A 61 19.36 -2.28 -23.94
N TRP A 62 20.30 -3.01 -24.52
CA TRP A 62 21.08 -4.01 -23.80
C TRP A 62 22.04 -3.38 -22.77
N GLN A 63 22.68 -2.26 -23.07
CA GLN A 63 23.48 -1.50 -22.10
C GLN A 63 22.60 -0.96 -20.96
N ALA A 64 21.41 -0.41 -21.27
CA ALA A 64 20.48 0.08 -20.27
C ALA A 64 20.01 -1.05 -19.31
N SER A 65 19.69 -2.23 -19.86
CA SER A 65 19.33 -3.38 -19.03
C SER A 65 20.50 -3.93 -18.20
N ARG A 66 21.75 -3.83 -18.69
CA ARG A 66 22.91 -4.18 -17.88
C ARG A 66 23.21 -3.16 -16.79
N ALA A 67 23.02 -1.86 -17.06
CA ALA A 67 23.20 -0.82 -16.05
C ALA A 67 22.20 -0.98 -14.90
N THR A 68 20.94 -1.31 -15.20
CA THR A 68 19.93 -1.61 -14.17
C THR A 68 20.24 -2.89 -13.39
N ALA A 69 20.77 -3.93 -14.04
CA ALA A 69 21.18 -5.16 -13.39
C ALA A 69 22.41 -4.96 -12.48
N LEU A 70 23.38 -4.12 -12.90
CA LEU A 70 24.56 -3.79 -12.09
C LEU A 70 24.19 -2.92 -10.89
N MET A 71 23.25 -1.97 -11.04
CA MET A 71 22.74 -1.17 -9.91
C MET A 71 21.91 -2.02 -8.93
N ALA A 72 21.26 -3.08 -9.41
CA ALA A 72 20.57 -4.05 -8.55
C ALA A 72 21.54 -4.99 -7.82
N ALA A 73 22.72 -5.30 -8.43
CA ALA A 73 23.73 -6.16 -7.84
C ALA A 73 24.64 -5.42 -6.83
N ASP A 74 24.77 -4.11 -6.94
CA ASP A 74 25.56 -3.26 -6.03
C ASP A 74 24.73 -2.73 -4.85
N ARG A 75 23.45 -3.17 -4.72
CA ARG A 75 22.72 -2.97 -3.50
C ARG A 75 23.38 -3.87 -2.45
N PRO A 76 23.98 -3.31 -1.37
CA PRO A 76 24.51 -4.14 -0.31
C PRO A 76 23.41 -5.12 0.09
N PRO A 77 23.74 -6.40 0.35
CA PRO A 77 22.73 -7.38 0.75
C PRO A 77 21.96 -6.74 1.89
N GLU A 78 20.66 -6.52 1.66
CA GLU A 78 19.77 -5.96 2.67
C GLU A 78 19.95 -6.85 3.90
N LYS A 79 20.60 -6.28 4.94
CA LYS A 79 20.90 -7.02 6.17
C LYS A 79 19.62 -7.77 6.55
N PRO A 80 19.67 -9.11 6.70
CA PRO A 80 18.46 -9.84 7.06
C PRO A 80 17.84 -9.09 8.23
N PRO A 81 16.53 -8.82 8.23
CA PRO A 81 15.90 -8.05 9.27
C PRO A 81 16.37 -8.61 10.61
N GLU A 82 16.92 -7.75 11.45
CA GLU A 82 17.34 -8.17 12.78
C GLU A 82 16.16 -8.89 13.42
N PRO A 83 16.36 -10.06 14.03
CA PRO A 83 15.24 -10.79 14.60
C PRO A 83 14.51 -9.82 15.51
N LEU A 84 13.22 -9.66 15.26
CA LEU A 84 12.31 -8.87 16.10
C LEU A 84 12.32 -9.57 17.48
N SER A 85 13.23 -9.15 18.33
CA SER A 85 13.57 -9.88 19.54
C SER A 85 12.39 -10.02 20.52
N ASN A 86 11.25 -9.37 20.24
CA ASN A 86 10.15 -9.31 21.20
C ASN A 86 8.73 -9.41 20.62
N PHE A 87 8.55 -9.47 19.27
CA PHE A 87 7.21 -9.63 18.67
C PHE A 87 7.19 -10.80 17.71
N GLU A 88 6.50 -11.85 18.10
CA GLU A 88 6.38 -13.07 17.32
C GLU A 88 5.41 -12.85 16.14
N LEU A 89 5.85 -13.26 14.97
CA LEU A 89 5.02 -13.37 13.77
C LEU A 89 4.99 -14.84 13.34
N PRO A 90 4.04 -15.62 13.85
CA PRO A 90 3.99 -17.05 13.57
C PRO A 90 3.71 -17.31 12.09
N ARG A 91 4.27 -18.39 11.56
CA ARG A 91 4.06 -18.81 10.18
C ARG A 91 2.60 -19.22 9.95
N GLY A 92 2.08 -18.92 8.77
CA GLY A 92 0.70 -19.26 8.41
C GLY A 92 -0.34 -18.25 8.87
N TYR A 93 0.08 -17.15 9.49
CA TYR A 93 -0.78 -16.04 9.87
C TYR A 93 -0.72 -14.94 8.81
N CYS A 94 -1.85 -14.27 8.63
CA CYS A 94 -1.98 -13.09 7.77
C CYS A 94 -2.37 -11.90 8.64
N PHE A 95 -1.72 -10.75 8.44
CA PHE A 95 -1.85 -9.59 9.30
C PHE A 95 -2.55 -8.43 8.57
N HIS A 96 -3.48 -7.80 9.26
CA HIS A 96 -4.10 -6.56 8.81
C HIS A 96 -3.30 -5.36 9.34
N PRO A 97 -3.14 -4.27 8.57
CA PRO A 97 -2.41 -3.07 9.03
C PRO A 97 -2.93 -2.46 10.34
N GLY A 98 -4.19 -2.71 10.72
CA GLY A 98 -4.78 -2.31 12.00
C GLY A 98 -4.53 -3.30 13.15
N HIS A 99 -3.45 -4.09 13.09
CA HIS A 99 -2.97 -4.96 14.17
C HIS A 99 -3.93 -6.08 14.59
N THR A 100 -4.70 -6.58 13.63
CA THR A 100 -5.43 -7.84 13.76
C THR A 100 -4.81 -8.89 12.83
N TRP A 101 -5.00 -10.15 13.18
CA TRP A 101 -4.53 -11.26 12.35
C TRP A 101 -5.65 -12.24 12.05
N MET A 102 -5.46 -13.02 10.99
CA MET A 102 -6.23 -14.22 10.71
C MET A 102 -5.33 -15.44 10.53
N ALA A 103 -5.82 -16.61 10.94
CA ALA A 103 -5.23 -17.91 10.65
C ALA A 103 -6.32 -18.84 10.12
N GLU A 104 -6.09 -19.42 8.95
CA GLU A 104 -7.04 -20.32 8.30
C GLU A 104 -7.29 -21.57 9.18
N GLN A 105 -8.55 -21.95 9.32
CA GLN A 105 -8.99 -23.15 10.06
C GLN A 105 -9.78 -24.10 9.15
N GLY A 106 -9.70 -23.92 7.85
CA GLY A 106 -10.43 -24.68 6.84
C GLY A 106 -10.63 -23.85 5.58
N ARG A 107 -11.43 -24.34 4.64
CA ARG A 107 -11.60 -23.66 3.36
C ARG A 107 -12.25 -22.29 3.45
N GLU A 108 -13.19 -22.11 4.37
CA GLU A 108 -14.02 -20.91 4.46
C GLU A 108 -14.07 -20.34 5.87
N SER A 109 -13.21 -20.77 6.77
CA SER A 109 -13.19 -20.29 8.15
C SER A 109 -11.79 -19.94 8.61
N ALA A 110 -11.65 -18.86 9.37
CA ALA A 110 -10.41 -18.46 9.97
C ALA A 110 -10.62 -18.00 11.41
N ARG A 111 -9.65 -18.31 12.27
CA ARG A 111 -9.53 -17.67 13.57
C ARG A 111 -9.01 -16.26 13.37
N VAL A 112 -9.51 -15.34 14.17
CA VAL A 112 -9.12 -13.93 14.18
C VAL A 112 -8.72 -13.53 15.58
N GLY A 113 -7.67 -12.75 15.71
CA GLY A 113 -7.18 -12.24 16.97
C GLY A 113 -6.42 -10.93 16.83
N ILE A 114 -5.76 -10.54 17.89
CA ILE A 114 -4.99 -9.31 18.07
C ILE A 114 -3.51 -9.67 17.96
N ASP A 115 -2.69 -8.87 17.27
CA ASP A 115 -1.26 -9.19 17.20
C ASP A 115 -0.49 -8.80 18.47
N SER A 116 0.73 -9.29 18.58
CA SER A 116 1.58 -9.09 19.75
C SER A 116 1.94 -7.64 20.00
N LEU A 117 2.04 -6.80 18.95
CA LEU A 117 2.32 -5.37 19.12
C LEU A 117 1.11 -4.64 19.71
N ALA A 118 -0.08 -4.87 19.17
CA ALA A 118 -1.31 -4.32 19.72
C ALA A 118 -1.55 -4.79 21.17
N ALA A 119 -1.35 -6.08 21.43
CA ALA A 119 -1.43 -6.63 22.77
C ALA A 119 -0.46 -5.91 23.74
N HIS A 120 0.75 -5.66 23.30
CA HIS A 120 1.76 -4.94 24.06
C HIS A 120 1.40 -3.46 24.31
N LEU A 121 0.88 -2.76 23.29
CA LEU A 121 0.46 -1.37 23.42
C LEU A 121 -0.70 -1.23 24.41
N ILE A 122 -1.69 -2.10 24.33
CA ILE A 122 -2.87 -2.12 25.22
C ILE A 122 -2.48 -2.52 26.64
N GLY A 123 -1.73 -3.61 26.79
CA GLY A 123 -1.14 -4.09 28.04
C GLY A 123 -2.11 -4.80 28.97
N LYS A 124 -3.28 -4.23 29.26
CA LYS A 124 -4.35 -4.83 30.06
C LYS A 124 -5.69 -4.73 29.35
N ALA A 125 -6.47 -5.79 29.41
CA ALA A 125 -7.82 -5.85 28.89
C ALA A 125 -8.82 -6.12 30.02
N GLN A 126 -9.63 -5.15 30.34
CA GLN A 126 -10.73 -5.30 31.28
C GLN A 126 -11.96 -5.94 30.62
N ARG A 127 -12.15 -5.65 29.32
CA ARG A 127 -13.28 -6.15 28.53
C ARG A 127 -12.92 -6.21 27.06
N ILE A 128 -13.40 -7.26 26.40
CA ILE A 128 -13.42 -7.37 24.95
C ILE A 128 -14.87 -7.43 24.50
N THR A 129 -15.25 -6.54 23.60
CA THR A 129 -16.57 -6.53 22.96
C THR A 129 -16.39 -6.87 21.49
N VAL A 130 -17.10 -7.86 21.00
CA VAL A 130 -17.05 -8.34 19.62
C VAL A 130 -18.40 -8.13 18.97
N ILE A 131 -18.43 -7.92 17.65
CA ILE A 131 -19.67 -7.98 16.88
C ILE A 131 -20.35 -9.33 17.16
N ARG A 132 -21.68 -9.30 17.37
CA ARG A 132 -22.46 -10.49 17.73
C ARG A 132 -22.28 -11.60 16.68
N GLU A 133 -22.33 -12.84 17.16
CA GLU A 133 -22.41 -14.02 16.29
C GLU A 133 -23.55 -13.91 15.28
N GLN A 134 -23.40 -14.57 14.15
CA GLN A 134 -24.30 -14.55 12.99
C GLN A 134 -24.43 -13.16 12.32
N ARG A 135 -23.59 -12.19 12.64
CA ARG A 135 -23.54 -10.90 11.96
C ARG A 135 -22.43 -10.90 10.92
N TRP A 136 -22.75 -10.27 9.77
CA TRP A 136 -21.80 -10.01 8.72
C TRP A 136 -20.89 -8.85 9.09
N VAL A 137 -19.61 -8.97 8.83
CA VAL A 137 -18.61 -7.91 8.93
C VAL A 137 -17.85 -7.81 7.62
N ARG A 138 -17.49 -6.60 7.20
CA ARG A 138 -16.63 -6.38 6.04
C ARG A 138 -15.16 -6.32 6.46
N GLN A 139 -14.25 -6.68 5.54
CA GLN A 139 -12.83 -6.43 5.75
C GLN A 139 -12.58 -4.94 6.00
N GLY A 140 -11.80 -4.59 7.02
CA GLY A 140 -11.55 -3.20 7.44
C GLY A 140 -12.68 -2.54 8.23
N GLN A 141 -13.78 -3.25 8.49
CA GLN A 141 -14.85 -2.74 9.37
C GLN A 141 -14.52 -3.08 10.83
N LYS A 142 -14.97 -2.24 11.77
CA LYS A 142 -14.86 -2.50 13.20
C LYS A 142 -15.43 -3.89 13.54
N LEU A 143 -14.58 -4.74 14.09
CA LEU A 143 -14.94 -6.10 14.50
C LEU A 143 -15.07 -6.22 16.01
N MET A 144 -14.11 -5.68 16.73
CA MET A 144 -14.03 -5.76 18.17
C MET A 144 -13.53 -4.46 18.80
N ALA A 145 -13.74 -4.33 20.10
CA ALA A 145 -13.17 -3.25 20.90
C ALA A 145 -12.60 -3.84 22.19
N VAL A 146 -11.37 -3.44 22.53
CA VAL A 146 -10.69 -3.81 23.77
C VAL A 146 -10.69 -2.62 24.69
N THR A 147 -11.34 -2.73 25.82
CA THR A 147 -11.33 -1.73 26.89
C THR A 147 -10.19 -2.04 27.83
N GLY A 148 -9.19 -1.19 27.84
CA GLY A 148 -8.05 -1.22 28.75
C GLY A 148 -8.27 -0.29 29.96
N ASP A 149 -7.20 -0.07 30.73
CA ASP A 149 -7.23 0.82 31.90
C ASP A 149 -7.45 2.30 31.53
N ALA A 150 -6.95 2.72 30.38
CA ALA A 150 -6.91 4.12 29.98
C ALA A 150 -7.85 4.47 28.83
N GLU A 151 -8.13 3.53 27.94
CA GLU A 151 -8.87 3.77 26.71
C GLU A 151 -9.50 2.50 26.16
N THR A 152 -10.50 2.68 25.29
CA THR A 152 -11.07 1.61 24.49
C THR A 152 -10.48 1.68 23.09
N VAL A 153 -9.80 0.63 22.67
CA VAL A 153 -9.19 0.50 21.35
C VAL A 153 -10.12 -0.29 20.44
N GLU A 154 -10.49 0.28 19.32
CA GLU A 154 -11.27 -0.37 18.28
C GLU A 154 -10.34 -1.09 17.31
N LEU A 155 -10.71 -2.30 16.89
CA LEU A 155 -9.92 -3.16 16.03
C LEU A 155 -10.74 -3.62 14.84
N LEU A 156 -10.11 -3.56 13.67
CA LEU A 156 -10.76 -3.80 12.40
C LEU A 156 -10.71 -5.28 12.01
N SER A 157 -11.72 -5.72 11.26
CA SER A 157 -11.76 -7.10 10.75
C SER A 157 -10.71 -7.33 9.68
N PRO A 158 -9.88 -8.38 9.79
CA PRO A 158 -8.95 -8.76 8.73
C PRO A 158 -9.64 -9.43 7.55
N LEU A 159 -10.86 -9.91 7.70
CA LEU A 159 -11.64 -10.54 6.63
C LEU A 159 -13.08 -10.04 6.59
N GLU A 160 -13.69 -10.28 5.44
CA GLU A 160 -15.14 -10.17 5.24
C GLU A 160 -15.80 -11.53 5.48
N GLY A 161 -16.93 -11.54 6.17
CA GLY A 161 -17.68 -12.76 6.42
C GLY A 161 -18.62 -12.68 7.60
N VAL A 162 -19.16 -13.82 8.00
CA VAL A 162 -20.05 -13.97 9.17
C VAL A 162 -19.24 -14.36 10.39
N VAL A 163 -19.39 -13.64 11.50
CA VAL A 163 -18.85 -14.04 12.79
C VAL A 163 -19.56 -15.32 13.23
N ALA A 164 -18.87 -16.44 13.14
CA ALA A 164 -19.46 -17.76 13.43
C ALA A 164 -19.47 -18.09 14.91
N THR A 165 -18.37 -17.78 15.60
CA THR A 165 -18.19 -18.12 17.02
C THR A 165 -17.29 -17.08 17.67
N ILE A 166 -17.60 -16.68 18.87
CA ILE A 166 -16.73 -15.85 19.72
C ILE A 166 -16.08 -16.77 20.75
N ASN A 167 -14.81 -16.59 21.03
CA ASN A 167 -14.08 -17.38 21.99
C ASN A 167 -14.63 -17.16 23.41
N PRO A 168 -15.26 -18.16 24.06
CA PRO A 168 -15.84 -18.00 25.38
C PRO A 168 -14.78 -17.77 26.45
N GLU A 169 -13.57 -18.29 26.29
CA GLU A 169 -12.50 -18.11 27.28
C GLU A 169 -11.98 -16.66 27.27
N VAL A 170 -11.89 -16.03 26.10
CA VAL A 170 -11.52 -14.61 25.97
C VAL A 170 -12.63 -13.69 26.52
N LEU A 171 -13.90 -14.12 26.45
CA LEU A 171 -14.99 -13.35 27.09
C LEU A 171 -14.95 -13.43 28.59
N LYS A 172 -14.49 -14.55 29.18
CA LYS A 172 -14.32 -14.74 30.64
C LYS A 172 -13.05 -14.08 31.17
N ASP A 173 -11.94 -14.25 30.44
CA ASP A 173 -10.64 -13.69 30.74
C ASP A 173 -10.12 -12.86 29.52
N PRO A 174 -10.48 -11.57 29.42
CA PRO A 174 -10.06 -10.71 28.32
C PRO A 174 -8.54 -10.57 28.19
N GLU A 175 -7.80 -10.75 29.27
CA GLU A 175 -6.33 -10.68 29.23
C GLU A 175 -5.72 -11.85 28.44
N LEU A 176 -6.44 -12.95 28.26
CA LEU A 176 -5.99 -14.08 27.47
C LEU A 176 -5.65 -13.68 26.02
N ALA A 177 -6.47 -12.79 25.43
CA ALA A 177 -6.22 -12.29 24.08
C ALA A 177 -4.93 -11.48 23.95
N LEU A 178 -4.43 -10.90 25.04
CA LEU A 178 -3.19 -10.12 25.07
C LEU A 178 -1.99 -10.96 25.53
N ARG A 179 -2.23 -11.91 26.44
CA ARG A 179 -1.18 -12.76 27.02
C ARG A 179 -0.73 -13.87 26.08
N ASP A 180 -1.66 -14.47 25.34
CA ASP A 180 -1.39 -15.54 24.37
C ASP A 180 -2.08 -15.23 23.03
N PRO A 181 -1.66 -14.17 22.33
CA PRO A 181 -2.39 -13.62 21.20
C PRO A 181 -2.52 -14.58 20.01
N TYR A 182 -1.64 -15.55 19.87
CA TYR A 182 -1.63 -16.49 18.73
C TYR A 182 -2.05 -17.91 19.10
N GLY A 183 -2.16 -18.22 20.36
CA GLY A 183 -2.61 -19.52 20.85
C GLY A 183 -4.09 -19.48 21.27
N GLU A 184 -4.35 -19.62 22.55
CA GLU A 184 -5.72 -19.66 23.11
C GLU A 184 -6.42 -18.28 23.12
N GLY A 185 -5.67 -17.19 22.91
CA GLY A 185 -6.19 -15.83 22.89
C GLY A 185 -6.85 -15.38 21.57
N TRP A 186 -7.14 -16.30 20.64
CA TRP A 186 -7.97 -15.98 19.49
C TRP A 186 -9.33 -15.42 19.92
N VAL A 187 -9.87 -14.43 19.22
CA VAL A 187 -11.07 -13.70 19.68
C VAL A 187 -12.34 -14.23 19.05
N CYS A 188 -12.34 -14.49 17.76
CA CYS A 188 -13.50 -15.04 17.07
C CYS A 188 -13.10 -15.88 15.85
N ILE A 189 -14.08 -16.66 15.35
CA ILE A 189 -13.99 -17.36 14.07
C ILE A 189 -14.92 -16.66 13.09
N ILE A 190 -14.39 -16.33 11.90
CA ILE A 190 -15.16 -15.75 10.81
C ILE A 190 -15.26 -16.78 9.69
N LYS A 191 -16.48 -17.02 9.19
CA LYS A 191 -16.74 -17.76 7.96
C LYS A 191 -16.78 -16.79 6.80
N SER A 192 -15.82 -16.92 5.89
CA SER A 192 -15.63 -16.05 4.74
C SER A 192 -15.74 -16.87 3.46
N PRO A 193 -16.75 -16.64 2.62
CA PRO A 193 -16.85 -17.31 1.32
C PRO A 193 -15.74 -16.88 0.35
N GLU A 194 -15.20 -15.68 0.55
CA GLU A 194 -14.16 -15.09 -0.31
C GLU A 194 -12.79 -15.02 0.41
N MET A 195 -12.45 -16.06 1.15
CA MET A 195 -11.21 -16.15 1.96
C MET A 195 -9.97 -15.75 1.15
N GLU A 196 -9.80 -16.32 -0.04
CA GLU A 196 -8.64 -16.04 -0.89
C GLU A 196 -8.54 -14.60 -1.35
N ILE A 197 -9.66 -13.94 -1.63
CA ILE A 197 -9.68 -12.52 -2.03
C ILE A 197 -9.26 -11.66 -0.86
N ASN A 198 -9.84 -11.91 0.31
CA ASN A 198 -9.51 -11.18 1.52
C ASN A 198 -8.04 -11.36 1.93
N ARG A 199 -7.51 -12.57 1.82
CA ARG A 199 -6.13 -12.91 2.16
C ARG A 199 -5.11 -12.12 1.33
N ARG A 200 -5.40 -11.83 0.05
CA ARG A 200 -4.51 -11.04 -0.82
C ARG A 200 -4.29 -9.61 -0.33
N ASN A 201 -5.23 -9.06 0.43
CA ASN A 201 -5.14 -7.73 1.01
C ASN A 201 -4.38 -7.70 2.35
N LEU A 202 -3.94 -8.87 2.84
CA LEU A 202 -3.26 -9.01 4.12
C LEU A 202 -1.76 -9.22 3.94
N LEU A 203 -1.01 -8.86 4.96
CA LEU A 203 0.43 -8.96 5.01
C LEU A 203 0.84 -10.38 5.45
N GLN A 204 1.79 -10.97 4.75
CA GLN A 204 2.25 -12.34 5.00
C GLN A 204 3.78 -12.44 4.86
N GLY A 205 4.38 -13.40 5.54
CA GLY A 205 5.80 -13.72 5.40
C GLY A 205 6.72 -12.52 5.58
N SER A 206 7.61 -12.26 4.63
CA SER A 206 8.57 -11.16 4.68
C SER A 206 7.91 -9.78 4.66
N LEU A 207 6.76 -9.62 3.99
CA LEU A 207 6.01 -8.36 3.99
C LEU A 207 5.47 -8.04 5.38
N ALA A 208 4.92 -9.03 6.08
CA ALA A 208 4.45 -8.86 7.46
C ALA A 208 5.61 -8.51 8.39
N ALA A 209 6.78 -9.18 8.24
CA ALA A 209 7.97 -8.89 9.03
C ALA A 209 8.46 -7.45 8.81
N SER A 210 8.58 -7.00 7.56
CA SER A 210 8.98 -5.63 7.24
C SER A 210 7.98 -4.60 7.75
N TRP A 211 6.68 -4.88 7.62
CA TRP A 211 5.63 -4.01 8.15
C TRP A 211 5.70 -3.89 9.67
N MET A 212 5.89 -4.99 10.39
CA MET A 212 6.03 -4.99 11.84
C MET A 212 7.27 -4.19 12.28
N GLN A 213 8.42 -4.36 11.60
CA GLN A 213 9.61 -3.56 11.86
C GLN A 213 9.36 -2.06 11.66
N ASN A 214 8.69 -1.69 10.56
CA ASN A 214 8.33 -0.30 10.29
C ASN A 214 7.37 0.25 11.34
N SER A 215 6.42 -0.56 11.83
CA SER A 215 5.51 -0.19 12.91
C SER A 215 6.27 0.07 14.20
N MET A 216 7.22 -0.80 14.55
CA MET A 216 8.12 -0.61 15.68
C MET A 216 8.98 0.65 15.56
N GLN A 217 9.52 0.91 14.36
CA GLN A 217 10.33 2.12 14.15
C GLN A 217 9.49 3.40 14.25
N ARG A 218 8.26 3.38 13.70
CA ARG A 218 7.31 4.50 13.87
C ARG A 218 6.97 4.73 15.34
N LEU A 219 6.70 3.66 16.08
CA LEU A 219 6.44 3.75 17.52
C LEU A 219 7.62 4.38 18.26
N LYS A 220 8.84 3.91 18.02
CA LYS A 220 10.06 4.50 18.60
C LYS A 220 10.20 5.99 18.27
N THR A 221 9.93 6.37 17.02
CA THR A 221 10.00 7.76 16.58
C THR A 221 8.95 8.64 17.29
N MET A 222 7.73 8.13 17.46
CA MET A 222 6.67 8.86 18.18
C MET A 222 6.98 9.03 19.68
N LEU A 223 7.71 8.08 20.26
CA LEU A 223 8.11 8.06 21.66
C LEU A 223 9.48 8.71 21.92
N ALA A 224 10.18 9.18 20.87
CA ALA A 224 11.51 9.78 20.99
C ALA A 224 11.52 11.15 21.71
N ASP A 225 10.43 11.53 22.35
CA ASP A 225 10.44 12.59 23.34
C ASP A 225 11.39 12.19 24.49
N PRO A 226 12.41 13.02 24.81
CA PRO A 226 13.39 12.72 25.85
C PRO A 226 12.79 12.39 27.22
N ALA A 227 11.56 12.86 27.49
CA ALA A 227 10.83 12.56 28.72
C ALA A 227 10.29 11.12 28.80
N LEU A 228 10.25 10.40 27.68
CA LEU A 228 9.71 9.03 27.57
C LEU A 228 10.77 8.00 27.16
N ALA A 229 11.96 8.46 26.78
CA ALA A 229 13.08 7.61 26.39
C ALA A 229 13.74 6.98 27.63
N GLN A 230 13.14 5.94 28.13
CA GLN A 230 13.83 5.02 29.04
C GLN A 230 14.58 3.98 28.20
N ASP A 231 15.90 4.03 28.30
CA ASP A 231 16.88 2.96 28.03
C ASP A 231 16.63 2.11 26.78
N GLY A 232 16.74 2.65 25.57
CA GLY A 232 17.01 1.89 24.32
C GLY A 232 16.26 0.57 24.10
N GLY A 233 15.35 0.21 25.00
CA GLY A 233 14.61 -1.04 25.07
C GLY A 233 13.26 -0.99 24.33
N VAL A 234 12.63 -2.13 24.22
CA VAL A 234 11.24 -2.28 23.78
C VAL A 234 10.36 -1.51 24.77
N PRO A 235 9.39 -0.71 24.28
CA PRO A 235 8.43 -0.06 25.16
C PRO A 235 7.82 -1.06 26.13
N GLN A 236 7.71 -0.71 27.41
CA GLN A 236 7.11 -1.61 28.39
C GLN A 236 5.62 -1.84 28.07
N SER A 237 5.11 -3.04 28.38
CA SER A 237 3.69 -3.39 28.19
C SER A 237 2.75 -2.37 28.84
N GLY A 238 1.63 -2.09 28.19
CA GLY A 238 0.65 -1.11 28.67
C GLY A 238 1.03 0.33 28.38
N LEU A 239 1.71 0.56 27.27
CA LEU A 239 2.15 1.91 26.88
C LEU A 239 1.00 2.92 26.84
N LEU A 240 -0.17 2.52 26.32
CA LEU A 240 -1.33 3.42 26.24
C LEU A 240 -1.75 3.99 27.59
N SER A 241 -1.62 3.24 28.68
CA SER A 241 -1.99 3.71 30.03
C SER A 241 -1.01 4.74 30.60
N ARG A 242 0.21 4.80 30.07
CA ARG A 242 1.30 5.70 30.55
C ARG A 242 1.38 7.00 29.77
N LEU A 243 0.78 7.06 28.59
CA LEU A 243 0.79 8.24 27.75
C LEU A 243 -0.27 9.25 28.15
N GLY A 244 0.04 10.52 27.97
CA GLY A 244 -0.93 11.60 28.07
C GLY A 244 -2.04 11.46 27.00
N PRO A 245 -3.21 12.07 27.23
CA PRO A 245 -4.41 11.84 26.38
C PRO A 245 -4.18 12.16 24.90
N GLU A 246 -3.48 13.23 24.58
CA GLU A 246 -3.23 13.62 23.19
C GLU A 246 -2.32 12.62 22.45
N MET A 247 -1.22 12.19 23.09
CA MET A 247 -0.29 11.22 22.52
C MET A 247 -0.95 9.87 22.37
N ARG A 248 -1.76 9.46 23.35
CA ARG A 248 -2.54 8.22 23.31
C ARG A 248 -3.50 8.22 22.13
N LYS A 249 -4.30 9.26 21.95
CA LYS A 249 -5.22 9.40 20.83
C LYS A 249 -4.49 9.35 19.49
N ARG A 250 -3.36 10.04 19.38
CA ARG A 250 -2.52 10.01 18.16
C ARG A 250 -2.00 8.60 17.88
N LEU A 251 -1.54 7.89 18.91
CA LEU A 251 -1.03 6.53 18.77
C LEU A 251 -2.14 5.56 18.37
N VAL A 252 -3.32 5.65 19.00
CA VAL A 252 -4.48 4.83 18.65
C VAL A 252 -4.89 5.07 17.20
N SER A 253 -5.01 6.30 16.76
CA SER A 253 -5.36 6.63 15.38
C SER A 253 -4.32 6.13 14.38
N GLU A 254 -3.03 6.22 14.69
CA GLU A 254 -1.93 5.80 13.79
C GLU A 254 -1.84 4.29 13.64
N PHE A 255 -1.98 3.54 14.75
CA PHE A 255 -1.73 2.09 14.74
C PHE A 255 -3.00 1.27 14.49
N PHE A 256 -4.15 1.72 14.97
CA PHE A 256 -5.38 0.93 14.85
C PHE A 256 -6.30 1.40 13.71
N LEU A 257 -5.92 2.45 13.00
CA LEU A 257 -6.64 2.97 11.82
C LEU A 257 -8.07 3.42 12.12
N THR A 258 -8.33 3.89 13.34
CA THR A 258 -9.66 4.26 13.85
C THR A 258 -9.75 5.74 14.26
#